data_68d61212fbc7c37efd7d7cc9c81f95eb
#
_entry.id   68d61212fbc7c37efd7d7cc9c81f95eb
#
_cell.length_a   1.000
_cell.length_b   1.000
_cell.length_c   1.000
_cell.angle_alpha   90.00
_cell.angle_beta   90.00
_cell.angle_gamma   90.00
#
_symmetry.space_group_name_H-M   'P 1'
#
loop_
_entity.id
_entity.type
_entity.pdbx_description
1 polymer ?
#
loop_
_entity_poly.entity_id
_entity_poly.type
_entity_poly.pdbx_seq_one_letter_code
_entity_poly.pdbx_strand_id
1 'polypeptide(L)'
;KIYQQNSNKTYFHFGDIDPDGFFILENLKKKTHIDFNQYKMGIEELEKYSTFSRTLEDNDIIKAKSLIEKGKFVEIMNYMLEKNIKLEQEIISCKE
;
A
#
# COMPACT_ATOMS: atom_id res chain seq x y z
N LYS A 1 -18.34 -10.58 7.53
CA LYS A 1 -18.13 -10.45 6.11
C LYS A 1 -17.52 -11.72 5.54
N ILE A 2 -17.36 -11.74 4.24
CA ILE A 2 -16.87 -12.92 3.54
C ILE A 2 -15.53 -13.41 4.07
N TYR A 3 -14.60 -12.48 4.27
CA TYR A 3 -13.25 -12.84 4.69
C TYR A 3 -13.20 -13.38 6.14
N GLN A 4 -14.23 -13.19 6.91
CA GLN A 4 -14.28 -13.74 8.27
C GLN A 4 -14.77 -15.17 8.29
N GLN A 5 -15.44 -15.60 7.25
CA GLN A 5 -16.04 -16.93 7.18
C GLN A 5 -15.12 -17.97 6.57
N ASN A 6 -14.02 -17.53 5.99
CA ASN A 6 -13.10 -18.42 5.27
C ASN A 6 -11.70 -18.31 5.84
N SER A 7 -11.55 -18.68 7.11
CA SER A 7 -10.28 -18.51 7.83
C SER A 7 -9.13 -19.32 7.23
N ASN A 8 -9.42 -20.32 6.41
CA ASN A 8 -8.39 -21.15 5.79
C ASN A 8 -7.85 -20.55 4.50
N LYS A 9 -8.45 -19.47 4.02
CA LYS A 9 -8.05 -18.88 2.76
C LYS A 9 -7.08 -17.73 2.97
N THR A 10 -6.24 -17.51 1.97
CA THR A 10 -5.34 -16.36 1.96
C THR A 10 -6.08 -15.17 1.40
N TYR A 11 -5.99 -14.03 2.07
CA TYR A 11 -6.63 -12.80 1.63
C TYR A 11 -5.59 -11.83 1.13
N PHE A 12 -5.90 -11.17 0.00
CA PHE A 12 -5.04 -10.18 -0.60
C PHE A 12 -5.70 -8.82 -0.57
N HIS A 13 -4.88 -7.80 -0.40
CA HIS A 13 -5.33 -6.42 -0.48
C HIS A 13 -4.69 -5.79 -1.72
N PHE A 14 -5.52 -5.21 -2.56
CA PHE A 14 -5.07 -4.51 -3.76
C PHE A 14 -5.64 -3.09 -3.71
N GLY A 15 -4.78 -2.13 -3.49
CA GLY A 15 -5.19 -0.73 -3.40
C GLY A 15 -4.14 0.17 -4.01
N ASP A 16 -4.34 1.47 -3.84
CA ASP A 16 -3.36 2.44 -4.33
C ASP A 16 -2.03 2.24 -3.61
N ILE A 17 -0.95 2.37 -4.37
CA ILE A 17 0.39 2.31 -3.80
C ILE A 17 0.77 3.73 -3.36
N ASP A 18 0.23 4.11 -2.23
CA ASP A 18 0.53 5.38 -1.58
C ASP A 18 0.49 5.16 -0.06
N PRO A 19 1.04 6.10 0.70
CA PRO A 19 1.05 5.95 2.15
C PRO A 19 -0.34 5.79 2.76
N ASP A 20 -1.33 6.45 2.19
CA ASP A 20 -2.71 6.33 2.66
C ASP A 20 -3.24 4.90 2.49
N GLY A 21 -2.96 4.30 1.33
CA GLY A 21 -3.38 2.92 1.04
C GLY A 21 -2.78 1.93 2.03
N PHE A 22 -1.51 2.10 2.36
CA PHE A 22 -0.86 1.24 3.34
C PHE A 22 -1.37 1.49 4.75
N PHE A 23 -1.71 2.73 5.07
CA PHE A 23 -2.31 3.08 6.34
C PHE A 23 -3.67 2.40 6.51
N ILE A 24 -4.46 2.40 5.45
CA ILE A 24 -5.76 1.71 5.42
C ILE A 24 -5.57 0.20 5.62
N LEU A 25 -4.57 -0.37 4.95
CA LEU A 25 -4.29 -1.80 5.07
C LEU A 25 -3.94 -2.17 6.51
N GLU A 26 -3.12 -1.37 7.17
CA GLU A 26 -2.74 -1.61 8.55
C GLU A 26 -3.96 -1.56 9.47
N ASN A 27 -4.84 -0.59 9.26
CA ASN A 27 -6.06 -0.48 10.05
C ASN A 27 -6.99 -1.67 9.81
N LEU A 28 -7.06 -2.13 8.58
CA LEU A 28 -7.90 -3.28 8.22
C LEU A 28 -7.41 -4.54 8.93
N LYS A 29 -6.09 -4.74 8.96
CA LYS A 29 -5.50 -5.87 9.69
C LYS A 29 -5.87 -5.84 11.17
N LYS A 30 -5.81 -4.66 11.78
CA LYS A 30 -6.13 -4.51 13.19
C LYS A 30 -7.59 -4.78 13.49
N LYS A 31 -8.48 -4.31 12.63
CA LYS A 31 -9.93 -4.45 12.86
C LYS A 31 -10.42 -5.87 12.65
N THR A 32 -9.88 -6.55 11.65
CA THR A 32 -10.39 -7.87 11.26
C THR A 32 -9.58 -9.01 11.83
N HIS A 33 -8.39 -8.74 12.33
CA HIS A 33 -7.43 -9.75 12.79
C HIS A 33 -7.06 -10.71 11.66
N ILE A 34 -7.19 -10.28 10.41
CA ILE A 34 -6.82 -11.05 9.24
C ILE A 34 -5.53 -10.47 8.68
N ASP A 35 -4.57 -11.34 8.39
CA ASP A 35 -3.30 -10.93 7.83
C ASP A 35 -3.42 -10.89 6.31
N PHE A 36 -3.77 -9.73 5.78
CA PHE A 36 -3.89 -9.53 4.34
C PHE A 36 -2.52 -9.45 3.70
N ASN A 37 -2.35 -10.17 2.59
CA ASN A 37 -1.14 -10.04 1.80
C ASN A 37 -1.32 -8.91 0.80
N GLN A 38 -0.24 -8.20 0.52
CA GLN A 38 -0.24 -7.14 -0.47
C GLN A 38 -0.26 -7.77 -1.86
N TYR A 39 -1.14 -7.27 -2.73
CA TYR A 39 -1.22 -7.74 -4.10
C TYR A 39 -0.91 -6.59 -5.04
N LYS A 40 0.20 -6.69 -5.75
CA LYS A 40 0.66 -5.67 -6.69
C LYS A 40 0.78 -4.29 -6.05
N MET A 41 1.30 -4.27 -4.82
CA MET A 41 1.50 -3.04 -4.06
C MET A 41 2.95 -2.93 -3.57
N GLY A 42 3.91 -3.33 -4.38
CA GLY A 42 5.30 -3.34 -3.98
C GLY A 42 6.15 -2.32 -4.71
N ILE A 43 7.43 -2.29 -4.35
CA ILE A 43 8.40 -1.42 -5.02
C ILE A 43 8.50 -1.75 -6.51
N GLU A 44 8.34 -3.02 -6.85
CA GLU A 44 8.39 -3.45 -8.25
C GLU A 44 7.36 -2.73 -9.10
N GLU A 45 6.14 -2.59 -8.58
CA GLU A 45 5.08 -1.89 -9.30
C GLU A 45 5.39 -0.41 -9.44
N LEU A 46 5.96 0.19 -8.39
CA LEU A 46 6.36 1.59 -8.45
C LEU A 46 7.42 1.82 -9.52
N GLU A 47 8.37 0.91 -9.64
CA GLU A 47 9.41 1.01 -10.68
C GLU A 47 8.85 0.77 -12.07
N LYS A 48 8.03 -0.27 -12.20
CA LYS A 48 7.47 -0.68 -13.48
C LYS A 48 6.60 0.43 -14.10
N TYR A 49 5.82 1.09 -13.27
CA TYR A 49 4.89 2.12 -13.74
C TYR A 49 5.30 3.53 -13.34
N SER A 50 6.58 3.74 -13.12
CA SER A 50 7.10 5.04 -12.64
C SER A 50 6.73 6.21 -13.54
N THR A 51 6.60 5.97 -14.84
CA THR A 51 6.20 7.01 -15.81
C THR A 51 4.81 7.56 -15.49
N PHE A 52 3.97 6.76 -14.84
CA PHE A 52 2.60 7.13 -14.50
C PHE A 52 2.46 7.51 -13.03
N SER A 53 3.55 7.61 -12.31
CA SER A 53 3.50 7.93 -10.88
C SER A 53 3.15 9.39 -10.65
N ARG A 54 2.67 9.68 -9.45
CA ARG A 54 2.33 11.04 -9.02
C ARG A 54 3.21 11.41 -7.86
N THR A 55 3.33 12.70 -7.59
CA THR A 55 4.10 13.16 -6.43
C THR A 55 3.29 13.00 -5.15
N LEU A 56 4.00 12.87 -4.04
CA LEU A 56 3.37 12.77 -2.73
C LEU A 56 2.82 14.12 -2.31
N GLU A 57 1.68 14.09 -1.63
CA GLU A 57 1.10 15.28 -1.01
C GLU A 57 1.51 15.31 0.46
N ASP A 58 1.26 16.46 1.11
CA ASP A 58 1.65 16.62 2.52
C ASP A 58 1.06 15.53 3.40
N ASN A 59 -0.20 15.18 3.17
CA ASN A 59 -0.87 14.15 3.93
C ASN A 59 -0.22 12.78 3.74
N ASP A 60 0.23 12.51 2.52
CA ASP A 60 0.95 11.26 2.21
C ASP A 60 2.25 11.18 3.01
N ILE A 61 2.97 12.28 3.08
CA ILE A 61 4.24 12.34 3.80
C ILE A 61 4.02 12.09 5.28
N ILE A 62 3.00 12.70 5.85
CA ILE A 62 2.65 12.52 7.27
C ILE A 62 2.36 11.05 7.56
N LYS A 63 1.55 10.42 6.71
CA LYS A 63 1.19 9.00 6.90
C LYS A 63 2.37 8.07 6.71
N ALA A 64 3.22 8.36 5.73
CA ALA A 64 4.43 7.56 5.51
C ALA A 64 5.34 7.60 6.74
N LYS A 65 5.56 8.77 7.29
CA LYS A 65 6.40 8.93 8.48
C LYS A 65 5.80 8.23 9.69
N SER A 66 4.47 8.29 9.81
CA SER A 66 3.77 7.60 10.89
C SER A 66 3.96 6.09 10.80
N LEU A 67 3.83 5.53 9.60
CA LEU A 67 4.02 4.10 9.39
C LEU A 67 5.46 3.67 9.69
N ILE A 68 6.44 4.46 9.26
CA ILE A 68 7.84 4.18 9.53
C ILE A 68 8.10 4.18 11.04
N GLU A 69 7.53 5.14 11.75
CA GLU A 69 7.67 5.26 13.20
C GLU A 69 7.11 4.03 13.91
N LYS A 70 6.05 3.45 13.38
CA LYS A 70 5.45 2.23 13.91
C LYS A 70 6.16 0.96 13.46
N GLY A 71 7.15 1.09 12.59
CA GLY A 71 7.88 -0.05 12.05
C GLY A 71 7.09 -0.84 11.01
N LYS A 72 6.13 -0.19 10.36
CA LYS A 72 5.28 -0.85 9.36
C LYS A 72 5.64 -0.39 7.96
N PHE A 73 5.81 -1.35 7.04
CA PHE A 73 6.09 -1.07 5.63
C PHE A 73 7.27 -0.10 5.45
N VAL A 74 8.28 -0.22 6.30
CA VAL A 74 9.38 0.75 6.37
C VAL A 74 10.11 0.89 5.04
N GLU A 75 10.41 -0.22 4.40
CA GLU A 75 11.18 -0.22 3.15
C GLU A 75 10.48 0.56 2.04
N ILE A 76 9.22 0.25 1.79
CA ILE A 76 8.49 0.89 0.70
C ILE A 76 8.12 2.34 1.05
N MET A 77 7.88 2.64 2.32
CA MET A 77 7.62 4.02 2.74
C MET A 77 8.86 4.89 2.51
N ASN A 78 10.03 4.38 2.87
CA ASN A 78 11.28 5.09 2.61
C ASN A 78 11.53 5.27 1.12
N TYR A 79 11.22 4.26 0.32
CA TYR A 79 11.35 4.35 -1.13
C TYR A 79 10.46 5.44 -1.70
N MET A 80 9.19 5.48 -1.27
CA MET A 80 8.25 6.49 -1.73
C MET A 80 8.69 7.90 -1.35
N LEU A 81 9.18 8.08 -0.12
CA LEU A 81 9.64 9.38 0.34
C LEU A 81 10.88 9.82 -0.43
N GLU A 82 11.81 8.91 -0.65
CA GLU A 82 13.04 9.22 -1.37
C GLU A 82 12.79 9.63 -2.82
N LYS A 83 11.92 8.89 -3.49
CA LYS A 83 11.59 9.14 -4.89
C LYS A 83 10.48 10.17 -5.07
N ASN A 84 9.75 10.47 -4.00
CA ASN A 84 8.60 11.37 -4.03
C ASN A 84 7.54 10.93 -5.03
N ILE A 85 7.17 9.64 -4.97
CA ILE A 85 6.21 9.06 -5.91
C ILE A 85 5.16 8.23 -5.19
N LYS A 86 4.00 8.12 -5.84
CA LYS A 86 2.94 7.19 -5.46
C LYS A 86 2.24 6.75 -6.74
N LEU A 87 1.47 5.68 -6.68
CA LEU A 87 0.86 5.09 -7.86
C LEU A 87 -0.58 4.70 -7.54
N GLU A 88 -1.48 5.07 -8.44
CA GLU A 88 -2.89 4.71 -8.28
C GLU A 88 -3.14 3.29 -8.77
N GLN A 89 -4.04 2.59 -8.10
CA GLN A 89 -4.43 1.24 -8.46
C GLN A 89 -4.91 1.15 -9.90
N GLU A 90 -5.61 2.14 -10.38
CA GLU A 90 -6.16 2.16 -11.73
C GLU A 90 -5.08 1.99 -12.79
N ILE A 91 -3.92 2.58 -12.57
CA ILE A 91 -2.81 2.50 -13.52
C ILE A 91 -2.39 1.04 -13.68
N ILE A 92 -2.25 0.33 -12.58
CA ILE A 92 -1.84 -1.07 -12.61
C ILE A 92 -2.90 -1.92 -13.31
N SER A 93 -4.16 -1.71 -12.97
CA SER A 93 -5.27 -2.46 -13.57
C SER A 93 -5.39 -2.25 -15.07
N CYS A 94 -5.19 -1.00 -15.51
CA CYS A 94 -5.29 -0.67 -16.92
C CYS A 94 -4.11 -1.18 -17.75
N LYS A 95 -2.94 -1.28 -17.15
CA LYS A 95 -1.72 -1.69 -17.87
C LYS A 95 -1.46 -3.19 -17.84
N GLU A 96 -2.14 -3.88 -16.96
CA GLU A 96 -2.03 -5.34 -16.89
C GLU A 96 -3.06 -5.99 -17.80
#